data_3dbec99f0d9a3d6fc9391f25168c773f
#
_entry.id   3dbec99f0d9a3d6fc9391f25168c773f
#
_cell.length_a   1.000
_cell.length_b   1.000
_cell.length_c   1.000
_cell.angle_alpha   90.00
_cell.angle_beta   90.00
_cell.angle_gamma   90.00
#
_symmetry.space_group_name_H-M   'P 1'
#
loop_
_entity.id
_entity.type
_entity.pdbx_description
1 polymer ?
#
loop_
_entity_poly.entity_id
_entity_poly.type
_entity_poly.pdbx_seq_one_letter_code
_entity_poly.pdbx_strand_id
1 'polypeptide(L)'
;MERGDATRRPSRFSPSAPRYAPCSTAGVSEIVESNWEGDRRALLGRRISDLGLSLQGTRLEQLVARLYEELGAKELRFRPPVYLSDQWGCPDDTPLIGVPFYLADERLARIEAEEAIEVEDERDIMRYLRHEAGHAFNYAYRLYDRSDWRQLFGPYSRPYRDRYRADPFSRAFVRHILGWYAQKHPDEDFAETFAVWLTPGIDWRSEYAGWGALDKLEYVDRVMKEIGDEQPLVPAVTPDDLPVESMDYTLADHYRDGATDVPVTDARHFDGDLRTIFASGEESPAGEDAATFLRRHRREIVSRIAYWTGEGAVAVRAFVDTLSERTAALGLRVRGLEASTLIELTAFGTAVMMNYRYTDALDGTAREETE
;
A
#
# COMPACT_ATOMS: atom_id res chain seq x y z
N MET A 1 -36.53 55.49 -32.23
CA MET A 1 -36.17 56.35 -31.12
C MET A 1 -36.10 55.39 -29.87
N GLU A 2 -35.05 55.13 -29.22
CA GLU A 2 -33.63 55.53 -29.16
C GLU A 2 -32.80 54.37 -28.66
N ARG A 3 -31.54 54.36 -29.03
CA ARG A 3 -30.53 53.39 -28.71
C ARG A 3 -30.05 53.59 -27.27
N GLY A 4 -29.59 52.55 -26.66
CA GLY A 4 -28.84 52.59 -25.38
C GLY A 4 -28.00 51.35 -25.24
N ASP A 5 -26.79 51.43 -25.77
CA ASP A 5 -25.64 50.52 -25.63
C ASP A 5 -25.04 50.65 -24.23
N ALA A 6 -24.70 49.53 -23.57
CA ALA A 6 -23.65 49.50 -22.54
C ALA A 6 -23.14 48.09 -22.27
N THR A 7 -22.08 47.75 -22.97
CA THR A 7 -21.12 46.70 -22.65
C THR A 7 -20.50 46.89 -21.25
N ARG A 8 -20.65 45.95 -20.35
CA ARG A 8 -19.80 45.82 -19.16
C ARG A 8 -19.06 44.48 -19.19
N ARG A 9 -17.74 44.55 -19.35
CA ARG A 9 -16.79 43.47 -19.14
C ARG A 9 -16.68 43.19 -17.63
N PRO A 10 -16.59 41.92 -17.16
CA PRO A 10 -16.21 41.61 -15.79
C PRO A 10 -14.69 41.69 -15.61
N SER A 11 -14.28 42.36 -14.55
CA SER A 11 -12.90 42.55 -14.11
C SER A 11 -12.25 41.21 -13.69
N ARG A 12 -11.03 41.01 -14.18
CA ARG A 12 -10.15 39.91 -13.75
C ARG A 12 -9.68 40.15 -12.32
N PHE A 13 -10.06 39.27 -11.40
CA PHE A 13 -9.37 39.14 -10.10
C PHE A 13 -8.24 38.11 -10.27
N SER A 14 -7.01 38.58 -10.11
CA SER A 14 -5.84 37.71 -9.89
C SER A 14 -5.63 37.57 -8.38
N PRO A 15 -5.60 36.36 -7.81
CA PRO A 15 -5.12 36.18 -6.44
C PRO A 15 -3.59 36.11 -6.47
N SER A 16 -2.95 37.08 -5.79
CA SER A 16 -1.53 37.06 -5.47
C SER A 16 -1.25 35.95 -4.47
N ALA A 17 -0.39 34.98 -4.84
CA ALA A 17 0.12 33.95 -3.95
C ALA A 17 1.05 34.55 -2.89
N PRO A 18 0.99 34.11 -1.63
CA PRO A 18 1.94 34.51 -0.62
C PRO A 18 3.32 33.90 -0.92
N ARG A 19 4.35 34.74 -1.01
CA ARG A 19 5.74 34.31 -1.09
C ARG A 19 6.19 33.83 0.29
N TYR A 20 6.38 32.53 0.49
CA TYR A 20 7.11 32.02 1.62
C TYR A 20 8.61 32.20 1.39
N ALA A 21 9.26 32.95 2.27
CA ALA A 21 10.71 33.00 2.35
C ALA A 21 11.25 31.70 2.94
N PRO A 22 12.35 31.11 2.40
CA PRO A 22 12.92 29.92 3.02
C PRO A 22 13.59 30.31 4.35
N CYS A 23 13.10 29.73 5.44
CA CYS A 23 13.77 29.77 6.74
C CYS A 23 14.99 28.85 6.65
N SER A 24 16.18 29.40 6.94
CA SER A 24 17.45 28.67 6.96
C SER A 24 17.45 27.67 8.13
N THR A 25 17.31 26.37 7.86
CA THR A 25 17.34 25.28 8.85
C THR A 25 18.65 24.44 8.80
N ALA A 26 19.73 24.97 8.22
CA ALA A 26 20.96 24.22 8.01
C ALA A 26 21.72 23.79 9.29
N GLY A 27 21.42 24.35 10.45
CA GLY A 27 22.18 24.04 11.68
C GLY A 27 21.52 23.03 12.63
N VAL A 28 20.22 22.74 12.45
CA VAL A 28 19.46 21.83 13.33
C VAL A 28 19.44 20.41 12.77
N SER A 29 19.54 20.27 11.46
CA SER A 29 19.49 18.98 10.76
C SER A 29 20.70 18.08 11.08
N GLU A 30 21.93 18.62 11.09
CA GLU A 30 23.16 17.83 11.32
C GLU A 30 23.28 17.24 12.74
N ILE A 31 22.78 17.94 13.77
CA ILE A 31 22.84 17.46 15.17
C ILE A 31 21.79 16.36 15.42
N VAL A 32 20.65 16.42 14.74
CA VAL A 32 19.59 15.39 14.83
C VAL A 32 19.98 14.13 14.07
N GLU A 33 20.67 14.24 12.94
CA GLU A 33 21.16 13.08 12.19
C GLU A 33 22.29 12.33 12.92
N SER A 34 23.18 13.02 13.64
CA SER A 34 24.30 12.36 14.35
C SER A 34 23.88 11.46 15.51
N ASN A 35 22.68 11.64 16.07
CA ASN A 35 22.15 10.80 17.16
C ASN A 35 21.29 9.64 16.60
N TRP A 36 20.66 9.81 15.43
CA TRP A 36 19.75 8.84 14.85
C TRP A 36 20.42 7.49 14.54
N GLU A 37 21.61 7.47 13.97
CA GLU A 37 22.36 6.24 13.69
C GLU A 37 22.62 5.39 14.94
N GLY A 38 22.88 6.06 16.07
CA GLY A 38 23.03 5.38 17.37
C GLY A 38 21.73 4.78 17.87
N ASP A 39 20.66 5.56 17.81
CA ASP A 39 19.31 5.17 18.23
C ASP A 39 18.77 4.04 17.36
N ARG A 40 18.94 4.16 16.04
CA ARG A 40 18.56 3.13 15.05
C ARG A 40 19.26 1.80 15.34
N ARG A 41 20.57 1.81 15.55
CA ARG A 41 21.34 0.59 15.86
C ARG A 41 20.90 -0.03 17.19
N ALA A 42 20.62 0.79 18.19
CA ALA A 42 20.12 0.32 19.48
C ALA A 42 18.74 -0.31 19.36
N LEU A 43 17.83 0.29 18.58
CA LEU A 43 16.48 -0.25 18.32
C LEU A 43 16.53 -1.56 17.54
N LEU A 44 17.33 -1.64 16.47
CA LEU A 44 17.49 -2.86 15.67
C LEU A 44 17.97 -4.06 16.49
N GLY A 45 18.77 -3.83 17.53
CA GLY A 45 19.26 -4.90 18.41
C GLY A 45 18.27 -5.33 19.52
N ARG A 46 17.12 -4.65 19.67
CA ARG A 46 16.12 -5.00 20.68
C ARG A 46 15.12 -6.02 20.16
N ARG A 47 14.64 -6.89 21.07
CA ARG A 47 13.46 -7.72 20.77
C ARG A 47 12.23 -6.85 20.65
N ILE A 48 11.34 -7.18 19.72
CA ILE A 48 10.11 -6.39 19.49
C ILE A 48 9.23 -6.44 20.74
N SER A 49 9.09 -7.59 21.40
CA SER A 49 8.34 -7.73 22.66
C SER A 49 8.87 -6.85 23.80
N ASP A 50 10.17 -6.50 23.79
CA ASP A 50 10.80 -5.65 24.82
C ASP A 50 10.65 -4.14 24.54
N LEU A 51 10.06 -3.75 23.41
CA LEU A 51 9.91 -2.35 23.04
C LEU A 51 8.81 -1.63 23.84
N GLY A 52 7.91 -2.39 24.50
CA GLY A 52 6.83 -1.83 25.31
C GLY A 52 5.80 -1.07 24.48
N LEU A 53 5.53 -1.53 23.27
CA LEU A 53 4.61 -0.88 22.34
C LEU A 53 3.16 -1.01 22.80
N SER A 54 2.37 0.02 22.53
CA SER A 54 0.94 0.07 22.85
C SER A 54 0.23 0.94 21.82
N LEU A 55 -1.02 0.62 21.53
CA LEU A 55 -1.90 1.51 20.76
C LEU A 55 -2.25 2.77 21.53
N GLN A 56 -2.33 2.69 22.87
CA GLN A 56 -2.78 3.78 23.71
C GLN A 56 -1.87 5.01 23.62
N GLY A 57 -2.46 6.18 23.43
CA GLY A 57 -1.75 7.45 23.35
C GLY A 57 -1.08 7.73 22.01
N THR A 58 -1.25 6.85 21.03
CA THR A 58 -0.65 6.99 19.69
C THR A 58 -1.59 7.65 18.68
N ARG A 59 -1.02 8.08 17.55
CA ARG A 59 -1.79 8.49 16.36
C ARG A 59 -2.67 7.34 15.83
N LEU A 60 -2.20 6.11 15.94
CA LEU A 60 -2.93 4.92 15.50
C LEU A 60 -4.22 4.73 16.32
N GLU A 61 -4.20 4.99 17.64
CA GLU A 61 -5.42 4.98 18.46
C GLU A 61 -6.49 5.96 17.95
N GLN A 62 -6.06 7.16 17.50
CA GLN A 62 -6.99 8.14 16.92
C GLN A 62 -7.61 7.66 15.61
N LEU A 63 -6.85 6.96 14.77
CA LEU A 63 -7.34 6.41 13.51
C LEU A 63 -8.29 5.22 13.74
N VAL A 64 -8.02 4.39 14.74
CA VAL A 64 -8.94 3.33 15.18
C VAL A 64 -10.25 3.93 15.74
N ALA A 65 -10.16 5.00 16.54
CA ALA A 65 -11.35 5.71 17.01
C ALA A 65 -12.17 6.27 15.84
N ARG A 66 -11.52 6.81 14.82
CA ARG A 66 -12.18 7.26 13.59
C ARG A 66 -12.88 6.12 12.84
N LEU A 67 -12.25 4.94 12.72
CA LEU A 67 -12.91 3.76 12.16
C LEU A 67 -14.20 3.46 12.94
N TYR A 68 -14.16 3.50 14.27
CA TYR A 68 -15.32 3.24 15.12
C TYR A 68 -16.41 4.28 14.97
N GLU A 69 -16.06 5.55 14.72
CA GLU A 69 -17.02 6.60 14.37
C GLU A 69 -17.68 6.32 13.02
N GLU A 70 -16.91 5.91 12.00
CA GLU A 70 -17.43 5.54 10.69
C GLU A 70 -18.39 4.35 10.76
N LEU A 71 -18.06 3.31 11.54
CA LEU A 71 -18.96 2.19 11.82
C LEU A 71 -20.23 2.65 12.55
N GLY A 72 -20.10 3.57 13.51
CA GLY A 72 -21.24 4.15 14.23
C GLY A 72 -22.15 4.97 13.31
N ALA A 73 -21.61 5.71 12.36
CA ALA A 73 -22.37 6.45 11.37
C ALA A 73 -23.19 5.54 10.42
N LYS A 74 -22.80 4.27 10.31
CA LYS A 74 -23.54 3.21 9.61
C LYS A 74 -24.45 2.39 10.54
N GLU A 75 -24.67 2.85 11.77
CA GLU A 75 -25.53 2.21 12.78
C GLU A 75 -25.04 0.80 13.18
N LEU A 76 -23.76 0.49 12.96
CA LEU A 76 -23.15 -0.76 13.40
C LEU A 76 -22.70 -0.63 14.86
N ARG A 77 -23.02 -1.62 15.69
CA ARG A 77 -22.64 -1.67 17.11
C ARG A 77 -21.30 -2.36 17.35
N PHE A 78 -21.01 -3.39 16.57
CA PHE A 78 -19.78 -4.14 16.71
C PHE A 78 -18.57 -3.24 16.43
N ARG A 79 -17.56 -3.35 17.30
CA ARG A 79 -16.27 -2.68 17.20
C ARG A 79 -15.20 -3.74 17.22
N PRO A 80 -14.65 -4.16 16.06
CA PRO A 80 -13.57 -5.14 16.03
C PRO A 80 -12.42 -4.66 16.91
N PRO A 81 -11.95 -5.45 17.89
CA PRO A 81 -10.75 -5.09 18.63
C PRO A 81 -9.53 -5.04 17.72
N VAL A 82 -8.60 -4.14 18.05
CA VAL A 82 -7.36 -3.92 17.29
C VAL A 82 -6.17 -4.23 18.17
N TYR A 83 -5.18 -4.94 17.65
CA TYR A 83 -3.93 -5.25 18.34
C TYR A 83 -2.72 -4.97 17.43
N LEU A 84 -1.53 -4.82 18.05
CA LEU A 84 -0.29 -4.66 17.29
C LEU A 84 0.23 -6.03 16.86
N SER A 85 0.51 -6.16 15.58
CA SER A 85 0.99 -7.36 14.90
C SER A 85 2.23 -7.05 14.06
N ASP A 86 2.78 -8.03 13.38
CA ASP A 86 3.87 -7.86 12.42
C ASP A 86 3.40 -7.25 11.08
N GLN A 87 2.13 -7.43 10.73
CA GLN A 87 1.54 -6.98 9.48
C GLN A 87 0.06 -6.63 9.62
N TRP A 88 -0.53 -6.06 8.58
CA TRP A 88 -1.97 -5.93 8.43
C TRP A 88 -2.62 -7.30 8.27
N GLY A 89 -3.72 -7.54 8.95
CA GLY A 89 -4.48 -8.76 8.77
C GLY A 89 -5.56 -8.98 9.80
N CYS A 90 -6.44 -9.90 9.49
CA CYS A 90 -7.44 -10.42 10.38
C CYS A 90 -7.21 -11.93 10.45
N PRO A 91 -6.84 -12.50 11.61
CA PRO A 91 -6.60 -13.94 11.72
C PRO A 91 -7.81 -14.74 11.30
N ASP A 92 -7.62 -15.84 10.60
CA ASP A 92 -8.69 -16.67 10.07
C ASP A 92 -9.77 -16.96 11.13
N ASP A 93 -11.02 -16.77 10.74
CA ASP A 93 -12.21 -16.98 11.59
C ASP A 93 -12.20 -16.20 12.92
N THR A 94 -11.34 -15.18 13.06
CA THR A 94 -11.21 -14.42 14.31
C THR A 94 -11.50 -12.92 14.03
N PRO A 95 -12.51 -12.32 14.66
CA PRO A 95 -12.91 -10.95 14.36
C PRO A 95 -12.01 -9.89 15.07
N LEU A 96 -10.69 -9.96 14.85
CA LEU A 96 -9.67 -9.08 15.39
C LEU A 96 -8.89 -8.44 14.23
N ILE A 97 -8.45 -7.21 14.41
CA ILE A 97 -7.63 -6.50 13.42
C ILE A 97 -6.20 -6.40 13.93
N GLY A 98 -5.27 -7.07 13.24
CA GLY A 98 -3.83 -6.89 13.39
C GLY A 98 -3.37 -5.64 12.63
N VAL A 99 -2.55 -4.82 13.28
CA VAL A 99 -1.98 -3.60 12.71
C VAL A 99 -0.48 -3.63 12.90
N PRO A 100 0.33 -3.27 11.90
CA PRO A 100 1.79 -3.30 12.00
C PRO A 100 2.31 -2.51 13.20
N PHE A 101 3.13 -3.14 14.01
CA PHE A 101 3.65 -2.58 15.26
C PHE A 101 4.46 -1.30 15.05
N TYR A 102 5.13 -1.15 13.92
CA TYR A 102 5.95 0.03 13.62
C TYR A 102 5.12 1.33 13.50
N LEU A 103 3.82 1.22 13.26
CA LEU A 103 2.92 2.39 13.22
C LEU A 103 2.63 2.98 14.61
N ALA A 104 2.99 2.28 15.68
CA ALA A 104 2.77 2.73 17.06
C ALA A 104 3.92 3.60 17.60
N ASP A 105 5.07 3.68 16.92
CA ASP A 105 6.24 4.50 17.35
C ASP A 105 6.89 5.17 16.14
N GLU A 106 7.02 6.50 16.17
CA GLU A 106 7.59 7.29 15.06
C GLU A 106 9.02 6.88 14.68
N ARG A 107 9.81 6.37 15.64
CA ARG A 107 11.17 5.88 15.37
C ARG A 107 11.15 4.58 14.62
N LEU A 108 10.20 3.69 14.94
CA LEU A 108 10.01 2.43 14.22
C LEU A 108 9.45 2.70 12.82
N ALA A 109 8.49 3.61 12.69
CA ALA A 109 7.98 4.05 11.39
C ALA A 109 9.10 4.65 10.52
N ARG A 110 10.07 5.36 11.12
CA ARG A 110 11.25 5.85 10.41
C ARG A 110 12.17 4.71 9.96
N ILE A 111 12.42 3.71 10.81
CA ILE A 111 13.19 2.50 10.43
C ILE A 111 12.49 1.78 9.28
N GLU A 112 11.17 1.58 9.38
CA GLU A 112 10.36 0.98 8.33
C GLU A 112 10.50 1.74 7.00
N ALA A 113 10.44 3.08 7.03
CA ALA A 113 10.66 3.91 5.84
C ALA A 113 12.07 3.75 5.23
N GLU A 114 13.08 3.45 6.06
CA GLU A 114 14.46 3.22 5.60
C GLU A 114 14.65 1.79 5.08
N GLU A 115 14.01 0.78 5.71
CA GLU A 115 14.17 -0.64 5.38
C GLU A 115 13.17 -1.11 4.31
N ALA A 116 11.88 -0.79 4.45
CA ALA A 116 10.81 -1.27 3.58
C ALA A 116 10.36 -0.24 2.52
N ILE A 117 10.78 1.04 2.63
CA ILE A 117 10.57 2.14 1.66
C ILE A 117 9.28 2.94 1.88
N GLU A 118 8.18 2.36 2.24
CA GLU A 118 6.95 3.09 2.51
C GLU A 118 6.45 2.79 3.92
N VAL A 119 6.06 3.87 4.60
CA VAL A 119 5.20 3.82 5.78
C VAL A 119 3.89 4.42 5.37
N GLU A 120 2.82 3.78 5.72
CA GLU A 120 1.47 4.19 5.42
C GLU A 120 1.18 5.57 6.00
N ASP A 121 0.65 6.46 5.18
CA ASP A 121 0.07 7.71 5.64
C ASP A 121 -1.32 7.47 6.27
N GLU A 122 -1.94 8.52 6.81
CA GLU A 122 -3.29 8.39 7.41
C GLU A 122 -4.34 7.86 6.45
N ARG A 123 -4.22 8.19 5.17
CA ARG A 123 -5.15 7.75 4.15
C ARG A 123 -5.01 6.26 3.89
N ASP A 124 -3.76 5.78 3.85
CA ASP A 124 -3.46 4.38 3.65
C ASP A 124 -3.84 3.55 4.88
N ILE A 125 -3.49 4.01 6.09
CA ILE A 125 -3.91 3.37 7.34
C ILE A 125 -5.45 3.24 7.40
N MET A 126 -6.19 4.31 7.09
CA MET A 126 -7.66 4.23 7.08
C MET A 126 -8.20 3.34 5.98
N ARG A 127 -7.49 3.20 4.84
CA ARG A 127 -7.84 2.26 3.78
C ARG A 127 -7.74 0.82 4.28
N TYR A 128 -6.61 0.47 4.90
CA TYR A 128 -6.40 -0.87 5.45
C TYR A 128 -7.32 -1.15 6.63
N LEU A 129 -7.49 -0.22 7.57
CA LEU A 129 -8.41 -0.39 8.70
C LEU A 129 -9.85 -0.71 8.26
N ARG A 130 -10.35 -0.06 7.19
CA ARG A 130 -11.69 -0.37 6.66
C ARG A 130 -11.75 -1.74 6.00
N HIS A 131 -10.67 -2.14 5.33
CA HIS A 131 -10.53 -3.44 4.71
C HIS A 131 -10.53 -4.55 5.77
N GLU A 132 -9.66 -4.44 6.78
CA GLU A 132 -9.60 -5.40 7.88
C GLU A 132 -10.91 -5.45 8.70
N ALA A 133 -11.60 -4.32 8.83
CA ALA A 133 -12.93 -4.32 9.41
C ALA A 133 -13.92 -5.16 8.58
N GLY A 134 -13.78 -5.20 7.26
CA GLY A 134 -14.56 -6.06 6.38
C GLY A 134 -14.37 -7.54 6.73
N HIS A 135 -13.14 -8.01 6.86
CA HIS A 135 -12.82 -9.36 7.32
C HIS A 135 -13.39 -9.63 8.71
N ALA A 136 -13.17 -8.70 9.65
CA ALA A 136 -13.67 -8.85 11.02
C ALA A 136 -15.20 -8.98 11.07
N PHE A 137 -15.96 -8.24 10.28
CA PHE A 137 -17.41 -8.39 10.15
C PHE A 137 -17.81 -9.71 9.49
N ASN A 138 -17.09 -10.13 8.42
CA ASN A 138 -17.32 -11.42 7.77
C ASN A 138 -17.19 -12.57 8.76
N TYR A 139 -16.16 -12.55 9.59
CA TYR A 139 -15.89 -13.59 10.60
C TYR A 139 -16.82 -13.48 11.80
N ALA A 140 -17.03 -12.27 12.34
CA ALA A 140 -17.89 -12.05 13.51
C ALA A 140 -19.30 -12.62 13.34
N TYR A 141 -19.84 -12.49 12.14
CA TYR A 141 -21.22 -12.90 11.83
C TYR A 141 -21.28 -14.10 10.88
N ARG A 142 -20.13 -14.72 10.55
CA ARG A 142 -20.01 -15.86 9.64
C ARG A 142 -20.77 -15.63 8.33
N LEU A 143 -20.62 -14.45 7.75
CA LEU A 143 -21.37 -14.05 6.55
C LEU A 143 -21.07 -14.95 5.36
N TYR A 144 -19.83 -15.48 5.26
CA TYR A 144 -19.39 -16.42 4.24
C TYR A 144 -20.17 -17.74 4.24
N ASP A 145 -20.91 -18.07 5.32
CA ASP A 145 -21.79 -19.25 5.39
C ASP A 145 -23.15 -19.01 4.72
N ARG A 146 -23.52 -17.73 4.46
CA ARG A 146 -24.79 -17.37 3.83
C ARG A 146 -24.78 -17.75 2.34
N SER A 147 -25.90 -18.25 1.84
CA SER A 147 -26.04 -18.65 0.43
C SER A 147 -25.98 -17.46 -0.53
N ASP A 148 -26.54 -16.30 -0.13
CA ASP A 148 -26.53 -15.07 -0.91
C ASP A 148 -25.12 -14.46 -0.98
N TRP A 149 -24.31 -14.56 0.10
CA TRP A 149 -22.90 -14.20 0.07
C TRP A 149 -22.12 -15.04 -0.95
N ARG A 150 -22.26 -16.38 -0.87
CA ARG A 150 -21.55 -17.30 -1.80
C ARG A 150 -21.97 -17.13 -3.26
N GLN A 151 -23.20 -16.71 -3.49
CA GLN A 151 -23.68 -16.43 -4.84
C GLN A 151 -22.99 -15.20 -5.45
N LEU A 152 -22.71 -14.17 -4.65
CA LEU A 152 -22.14 -12.91 -5.11
C LEU A 152 -20.60 -12.92 -5.15
N PHE A 153 -19.96 -13.46 -4.11
CA PHE A 153 -18.51 -13.43 -3.93
C PHE A 153 -17.83 -14.74 -4.36
N GLY A 154 -18.55 -15.85 -4.37
CA GLY A 154 -18.02 -17.17 -4.69
C GLY A 154 -17.82 -18.05 -3.45
N PRO A 155 -17.28 -19.26 -3.61
CA PRO A 155 -17.06 -20.17 -2.51
C PRO A 155 -15.91 -19.70 -1.61
N TYR A 156 -16.17 -19.54 -0.32
CA TYR A 156 -15.14 -19.18 0.68
C TYR A 156 -14.00 -20.20 0.73
N SER A 157 -14.29 -21.48 0.46
CA SER A 157 -13.29 -22.57 0.40
C SER A 157 -12.37 -22.54 -0.82
N ARG A 158 -12.46 -21.52 -1.67
CA ARG A 158 -11.51 -21.33 -2.77
C ARG A 158 -10.09 -21.24 -2.20
N PRO A 159 -9.08 -21.92 -2.80
CA PRO A 159 -7.72 -21.80 -2.31
C PRO A 159 -7.22 -20.34 -2.33
N TYR A 160 -6.73 -19.88 -1.18
CA TYR A 160 -6.07 -18.59 -1.09
C TYR A 160 -4.69 -18.68 -1.74
N ARG A 161 -4.40 -17.81 -2.69
CA ARG A 161 -3.14 -17.80 -3.44
C ARG A 161 -2.48 -16.45 -3.30
N ASP A 162 -1.19 -16.41 -3.00
CA ASP A 162 -0.42 -15.17 -2.94
C ASP A 162 -0.37 -14.47 -4.28
N ARG A 163 -0.29 -15.24 -5.36
CA ARG A 163 -0.32 -14.74 -6.72
C ARG A 163 -1.64 -15.08 -7.41
N TYR A 164 -2.21 -14.09 -8.05
CA TYR A 164 -3.44 -14.20 -8.84
C TYR A 164 -3.33 -13.35 -10.11
N ARG A 165 -4.00 -13.77 -11.15
CA ARG A 165 -4.08 -13.04 -12.41
C ARG A 165 -5.29 -12.10 -12.35
N ALA A 166 -5.02 -10.79 -12.15
CA ALA A 166 -6.07 -9.78 -12.14
C ALA A 166 -6.49 -9.41 -13.58
N ASP A 167 -7.78 -9.15 -13.77
CA ASP A 167 -8.31 -8.48 -14.96
C ASP A 167 -8.54 -6.99 -14.63
N PRO A 168 -7.69 -6.07 -15.17
CA PRO A 168 -7.82 -4.64 -14.91
C PRO A 168 -9.12 -4.03 -15.46
N PHE A 169 -9.79 -4.71 -16.38
CA PHE A 169 -11.02 -4.25 -17.03
C PHE A 169 -12.28 -4.81 -16.39
N SER A 170 -12.15 -5.73 -15.43
CA SER A 170 -13.30 -6.33 -14.76
C SER A 170 -14.12 -5.28 -14.02
N ARG A 171 -15.44 -5.31 -14.25
CA ARG A 171 -16.44 -4.51 -13.54
C ARG A 171 -17.17 -5.31 -12.46
N ALA A 172 -16.76 -6.56 -12.23
CA ALA A 172 -17.35 -7.42 -11.24
C ALA A 172 -16.83 -7.15 -9.81
N PHE A 173 -15.78 -6.31 -9.69
CA PHE A 173 -15.08 -6.04 -8.43
C PHE A 173 -14.96 -4.53 -8.20
N VAL A 174 -14.99 -4.15 -6.92
CA VAL A 174 -14.64 -2.79 -6.50
C VAL A 174 -13.13 -2.55 -6.62
N ARG A 175 -12.73 -1.28 -6.46
CA ARG A 175 -11.33 -0.87 -6.47
C ARG A 175 -11.03 -0.07 -5.22
N HIS A 176 -10.37 -0.67 -4.25
CA HIS A 176 -10.04 -0.02 -2.98
C HIS A 176 -8.55 -0.13 -2.67
N ILE A 177 -8.03 -1.33 -2.40
CA ILE A 177 -6.60 -1.60 -2.32
C ILE A 177 -6.04 -1.77 -3.73
N LEU A 178 -4.76 -1.46 -3.89
CA LEU A 178 -4.06 -1.47 -5.16
C LEU A 178 -3.89 -2.89 -5.70
N GLY A 179 -3.60 -3.01 -6.99
CA GLY A 179 -3.37 -4.31 -7.63
C GLY A 179 -4.63 -5.11 -7.89
N TRP A 180 -5.82 -4.48 -7.89
CA TRP A 180 -7.12 -5.16 -8.07
C TRP A 180 -7.35 -6.27 -7.04
N TYR A 181 -7.03 -5.96 -5.79
CA TYR A 181 -6.90 -6.90 -4.68
C TYR A 181 -8.18 -7.71 -4.42
N ALA A 182 -9.36 -7.13 -4.64
CA ALA A 182 -10.65 -7.83 -4.58
C ALA A 182 -10.71 -9.11 -5.45
N GLN A 183 -9.85 -9.25 -6.46
CA GLN A 183 -9.85 -10.43 -7.34
C GLN A 183 -9.04 -11.62 -6.79
N LYS A 184 -8.31 -11.43 -5.71
CA LYS A 184 -7.44 -12.43 -5.12
C LYS A 184 -8.22 -13.62 -4.54
N HIS A 185 -9.23 -13.32 -3.73
CA HIS A 185 -10.06 -14.33 -3.06
C HIS A 185 -11.48 -13.80 -2.78
N PRO A 186 -12.52 -14.65 -2.65
CA PRO A 186 -13.87 -14.23 -2.25
C PRO A 186 -13.92 -13.41 -0.95
N ASP A 187 -13.07 -13.73 0.00
CA ASP A 187 -12.97 -13.00 1.28
C ASP A 187 -12.42 -11.59 1.07
N GLU A 188 -11.37 -11.45 0.24
CA GLU A 188 -10.83 -10.14 -0.15
C GLU A 188 -11.84 -9.30 -0.91
N ASP A 189 -12.61 -9.92 -1.79
CA ASP A 189 -13.68 -9.26 -2.52
C ASP A 189 -14.76 -8.69 -1.59
N PHE A 190 -15.13 -9.45 -0.56
CA PHE A 190 -16.04 -8.96 0.46
C PHE A 190 -15.43 -7.81 1.28
N ALA A 191 -14.20 -7.98 1.77
CA ALA A 191 -13.51 -6.96 2.58
C ALA A 191 -13.31 -5.66 1.80
N GLU A 192 -12.88 -5.73 0.55
CA GLU A 192 -12.76 -4.58 -0.36
C GLU A 192 -14.12 -3.90 -0.59
N THR A 193 -15.18 -4.68 -0.81
CA THR A 193 -16.54 -4.17 -1.00
C THR A 193 -17.06 -3.47 0.25
N PHE A 194 -16.84 -4.06 1.43
CA PHE A 194 -17.17 -3.46 2.72
C PHE A 194 -16.42 -2.14 2.92
N ALA A 195 -15.12 -2.10 2.62
CA ALA A 195 -14.29 -0.90 2.76
C ALA A 195 -14.77 0.26 1.89
N VAL A 196 -15.13 0.00 0.63
CA VAL A 196 -15.73 1.02 -0.26
C VAL A 196 -17.06 1.51 0.30
N TRP A 197 -17.94 0.60 0.75
CA TRP A 197 -19.24 0.93 1.32
C TRP A 197 -19.13 1.77 2.60
N LEU A 198 -18.11 1.47 3.45
CA LEU A 198 -17.88 2.17 4.71
C LEU A 198 -17.27 3.56 4.51
N THR A 199 -16.50 3.77 3.43
CA THR A 199 -15.74 5.00 3.22
C THR A 199 -16.64 6.24 3.16
N PRO A 200 -16.44 7.23 4.05
CA PRO A 200 -17.26 8.44 4.07
C PRO A 200 -17.14 9.26 2.78
N GLY A 201 -18.26 9.83 2.34
CA GLY A 201 -18.30 10.78 1.22
C GLY A 201 -18.24 10.14 -0.17
N ILE A 202 -18.14 8.82 -0.28
CA ILE A 202 -18.24 8.12 -1.58
C ILE A 202 -19.72 7.90 -1.92
N ASP A 203 -20.16 8.40 -3.07
CA ASP A 203 -21.42 7.98 -3.70
C ASP A 203 -21.19 6.72 -4.54
N TRP A 204 -20.97 5.61 -3.84
CA TRP A 204 -20.67 4.33 -4.48
C TRP A 204 -21.80 3.84 -5.42
N ARG A 205 -23.06 4.26 -5.21
CA ARG A 205 -24.15 3.94 -6.15
C ARG A 205 -23.95 4.57 -7.50
N SER A 206 -23.53 5.82 -7.51
CA SER A 206 -23.23 6.56 -8.75
C SER A 206 -21.91 6.07 -9.38
N GLU A 207 -20.87 5.87 -8.55
CA GLU A 207 -19.52 5.48 -9.02
C GLU A 207 -19.53 4.10 -9.67
N TYR A 208 -20.26 3.14 -9.07
CA TYR A 208 -20.33 1.76 -9.57
C TYR A 208 -21.60 1.49 -10.42
N ALA A 209 -22.29 2.53 -10.90
CA ALA A 209 -23.47 2.36 -11.76
C ALA A 209 -23.13 1.55 -13.02
N GLY A 210 -23.87 0.46 -13.25
CA GLY A 210 -23.64 -0.43 -14.39
C GLY A 210 -22.47 -1.40 -14.23
N TRP A 211 -21.89 -1.49 -13.03
CA TRP A 211 -20.89 -2.52 -12.69
C TRP A 211 -21.55 -3.67 -11.93
N GLY A 212 -21.08 -4.91 -12.13
CA GLY A 212 -21.50 -6.05 -11.30
C GLY A 212 -21.11 -5.90 -9.83
N ALA A 213 -20.08 -5.09 -9.52
CA ALA A 213 -19.71 -4.73 -8.15
C ALA A 213 -20.82 -3.98 -7.40
N LEU A 214 -21.76 -3.32 -8.11
CA LEU A 214 -22.89 -2.63 -7.48
C LEU A 214 -23.79 -3.59 -6.70
N ASP A 215 -24.07 -4.78 -7.24
CA ASP A 215 -24.89 -5.79 -6.56
C ASP A 215 -24.26 -6.24 -5.23
N LYS A 216 -22.91 -6.30 -5.17
CA LYS A 216 -22.17 -6.62 -3.97
C LYS A 216 -22.22 -5.49 -2.93
N LEU A 217 -22.10 -4.24 -3.38
CA LEU A 217 -22.25 -3.06 -2.50
C LEU A 217 -23.66 -2.95 -1.93
N GLU A 218 -24.68 -3.22 -2.73
CA GLU A 218 -26.08 -3.28 -2.26
C GLU A 218 -26.31 -4.43 -1.29
N TYR A 219 -25.67 -5.58 -1.52
CA TYR A 219 -25.65 -6.69 -0.58
C TYR A 219 -25.07 -6.27 0.77
N VAL A 220 -23.88 -5.64 0.78
CA VAL A 220 -23.24 -5.17 2.02
C VAL A 220 -24.12 -4.15 2.72
N ASP A 221 -24.68 -3.16 2.00
CA ASP A 221 -25.60 -2.15 2.58
C ASP A 221 -26.83 -2.80 3.26
N ARG A 222 -27.39 -3.84 2.65
CA ARG A 222 -28.52 -4.58 3.20
C ARG A 222 -28.13 -5.41 4.42
N VAL A 223 -27.08 -6.23 4.29
CA VAL A 223 -26.69 -7.17 5.36
C VAL A 223 -26.17 -6.42 6.58
N MET A 224 -25.43 -5.32 6.40
CA MET A 224 -24.99 -4.50 7.53
C MET A 224 -26.15 -3.88 8.29
N LYS A 225 -27.24 -3.50 7.63
CA LYS A 225 -28.48 -3.06 8.29
C LYS A 225 -29.19 -4.20 9.05
N GLU A 226 -29.14 -5.42 8.51
CA GLU A 226 -29.71 -6.60 9.18
C GLU A 226 -29.00 -6.90 10.51
N ILE A 227 -27.67 -6.80 10.54
CA ILE A 227 -26.85 -7.20 11.69
C ILE A 227 -26.42 -6.03 12.59
N GLY A 228 -26.79 -4.79 12.26
CA GLY A 228 -26.28 -3.58 12.91
C GLY A 228 -26.38 -3.59 14.44
N ASP A 229 -27.47 -4.11 14.98
CA ASP A 229 -27.75 -4.22 16.41
C ASP A 229 -27.46 -5.62 16.99
N GLU A 230 -27.13 -6.60 16.17
CA GLU A 230 -26.90 -7.97 16.62
C GLU A 230 -25.55 -8.13 17.32
N GLN A 231 -25.49 -9.10 18.23
CA GLN A 231 -24.22 -9.50 18.84
C GLN A 231 -23.44 -10.41 17.89
N PRO A 232 -22.11 -10.29 17.83
CA PRO A 232 -21.26 -11.20 17.08
C PRO A 232 -21.52 -12.67 17.45
N LEU A 233 -21.56 -13.55 16.45
CA LEU A 233 -21.67 -15.00 16.63
C LEU A 233 -20.32 -15.59 17.07
N VAL A 234 -19.24 -15.00 16.61
CA VAL A 234 -17.87 -15.40 16.95
C VAL A 234 -17.29 -14.36 17.91
N PRO A 235 -16.88 -14.75 19.13
CA PRO A 235 -16.25 -13.82 20.06
C PRO A 235 -14.83 -13.48 19.58
N ALA A 236 -14.43 -12.23 19.82
CA ALA A 236 -13.05 -11.84 19.67
C ALA A 236 -12.23 -12.47 20.83
N VAL A 237 -11.43 -13.46 20.49
CA VAL A 237 -10.47 -14.09 21.42
C VAL A 237 -9.06 -13.62 21.11
N THR A 238 -8.15 -13.68 22.08
CA THR A 238 -6.75 -13.34 21.87
C THR A 238 -6.20 -14.23 20.74
N PRO A 239 -5.61 -13.66 19.69
CA PRO A 239 -5.13 -14.44 18.56
C PRO A 239 -3.94 -15.30 18.97
N ASP A 240 -3.84 -16.49 18.36
CA ASP A 240 -2.60 -17.27 18.34
C ASP A 240 -1.55 -16.65 17.41
N ASP A 241 -1.97 -15.70 16.58
CA ASP A 241 -1.12 -14.95 15.65
C ASP A 241 -0.37 -13.83 16.37
N LEU A 242 0.94 -13.90 16.27
CA LEU A 242 2.01 -13.01 16.75
C LEU A 242 1.56 -11.60 17.22
N PRO A 243 0.90 -11.47 18.37
CA PRO A 243 0.79 -10.16 18.99
C PRO A 243 2.20 -9.69 19.36
N VAL A 244 2.42 -8.40 19.33
CA VAL A 244 3.74 -7.78 19.53
C VAL A 244 4.43 -8.25 20.82
N GLU A 245 3.66 -8.62 21.82
CA GLU A 245 4.16 -9.14 23.12
C GLU A 245 4.80 -10.52 23.01
N SER A 246 4.51 -11.28 21.97
CA SER A 246 5.08 -12.63 21.72
C SER A 246 6.19 -12.64 20.67
N MET A 247 6.58 -11.50 20.12
CA MET A 247 7.66 -11.38 19.14
C MET A 247 9.04 -11.39 19.81
N ASP A 248 9.57 -12.58 20.06
CA ASP A 248 10.84 -12.81 20.78
C ASP A 248 12.11 -12.59 19.95
N TYR A 249 11.97 -12.27 18.68
CA TYR A 249 13.06 -11.96 17.76
C TYR A 249 13.37 -10.45 17.74
N THR A 250 14.58 -10.11 17.27
CA THR A 250 14.99 -8.71 17.21
C THR A 250 14.34 -7.98 16.02
N LEU A 251 14.27 -6.66 16.15
CA LEU A 251 13.82 -5.81 15.02
C LEU A 251 14.72 -6.02 13.77
N ALA A 252 16.02 -6.28 13.94
CA ALA A 252 16.92 -6.61 12.84
C ALA A 252 16.58 -7.95 12.19
N ASP A 253 16.13 -8.94 12.97
CA ASP A 253 15.69 -10.24 12.43
C ASP A 253 14.41 -10.09 11.62
N HIS A 254 13.46 -9.28 12.08
CA HIS A 254 12.23 -8.97 11.35
C HIS A 254 12.49 -8.47 9.91
N TYR A 255 13.40 -7.51 9.77
CA TYR A 255 13.73 -6.98 8.43
C TYR A 255 14.58 -7.92 7.58
N ARG A 256 15.33 -8.84 8.19
CA ARG A 256 16.11 -9.84 7.46
C ARG A 256 15.22 -10.92 6.86
N ASP A 257 14.26 -11.41 7.63
CA ASP A 257 13.37 -12.50 7.21
C ASP A 257 12.31 -12.03 6.20
N GLY A 258 11.98 -10.74 6.22
CA GLY A 258 11.11 -10.11 5.20
C GLY A 258 11.76 -9.85 3.84
N ALA A 259 13.07 -10.05 3.71
CA ALA A 259 13.78 -9.89 2.45
C ALA A 259 13.46 -11.08 1.52
N THR A 260 12.47 -10.93 0.68
CA THR A 260 12.18 -11.91 -0.37
C THR A 260 13.26 -11.82 -1.44
N ASP A 261 14.00 -12.91 -1.66
CA ASP A 261 14.86 -13.06 -2.82
C ASP A 261 14.00 -13.04 -4.09
N VAL A 262 13.98 -11.89 -4.77
CA VAL A 262 13.51 -11.84 -6.16
C VAL A 262 14.64 -12.42 -7.00
N PRO A 263 14.48 -13.58 -7.62
CA PRO A 263 15.54 -14.18 -8.41
C PRO A 263 15.76 -13.36 -9.68
N VAL A 264 16.66 -12.41 -9.63
CA VAL A 264 17.22 -11.78 -10.83
C VAL A 264 18.34 -12.68 -11.32
N THR A 265 18.02 -13.61 -12.18
CA THR A 265 18.92 -14.67 -12.63
C THR A 265 20.10 -14.11 -13.47
N ASP A 266 19.91 -13.07 -14.27
CA ASP A 266 20.97 -12.34 -14.98
C ASP A 266 20.59 -10.87 -15.23
N ALA A 267 21.07 -9.96 -14.39
CA ALA A 267 20.83 -8.52 -14.52
C ALA A 267 21.32 -7.90 -15.84
N ARG A 268 22.21 -8.59 -16.59
CA ARG A 268 22.69 -8.15 -17.90
C ARG A 268 21.60 -8.15 -18.97
N HIS A 269 20.50 -8.87 -18.72
CA HIS A 269 19.32 -8.85 -19.59
C HIS A 269 18.80 -7.41 -19.81
N PHE A 270 18.91 -6.56 -18.80
CA PHE A 270 18.43 -5.17 -18.85
C PHE A 270 19.42 -4.17 -19.46
N ASP A 271 20.62 -4.60 -19.90
CA ASP A 271 21.66 -3.68 -20.38
C ASP A 271 21.21 -2.83 -21.57
N GLY A 272 20.44 -3.42 -22.49
CA GLY A 272 19.92 -2.73 -23.67
C GLY A 272 18.93 -1.64 -23.31
N ASP A 273 18.01 -1.97 -22.40
CA ASP A 273 16.98 -1.06 -21.94
C ASP A 273 17.58 0.08 -21.13
N LEU A 274 18.53 -0.24 -20.23
CA LEU A 274 19.24 0.77 -19.44
C LEU A 274 20.02 1.75 -20.31
N ARG A 275 20.64 1.29 -21.40
CA ARG A 275 21.30 2.19 -22.37
C ARG A 275 20.33 3.00 -23.21
N THR A 276 19.07 2.58 -23.30
CA THR A 276 18.01 3.38 -23.94
C THR A 276 17.56 4.52 -23.03
N ILE A 277 17.41 4.24 -21.75
CA ILE A 277 16.94 5.21 -20.73
C ILE A 277 18.05 6.19 -20.37
N PHE A 278 19.29 5.70 -20.19
CA PHE A 278 20.46 6.47 -19.79
C PHE A 278 21.45 6.67 -20.95
N ALA A 279 22.37 7.58 -20.78
CA ALA A 279 23.47 7.81 -21.70
C ALA A 279 24.75 7.16 -21.18
N SER A 280 25.71 6.90 -22.09
CA SER A 280 27.09 6.61 -21.69
C SER A 280 27.77 7.84 -21.06
N GLY A 281 28.85 7.63 -20.31
CA GLY A 281 29.64 8.73 -19.75
C GLY A 281 30.23 9.65 -20.80
N GLU A 282 30.46 9.17 -22.03
CA GLU A 282 30.96 9.96 -23.17
C GLU A 282 29.84 10.86 -23.75
N GLU A 283 28.62 10.35 -23.86
CA GLU A 283 27.45 11.08 -24.39
C GLU A 283 26.93 12.14 -23.43
N SER A 284 27.04 11.93 -22.11
CA SER A 284 26.57 12.85 -21.08
C SER A 284 27.60 13.04 -19.96
N PRO A 285 28.79 13.65 -20.26
CA PRO A 285 29.87 13.76 -19.28
C PRO A 285 29.51 14.61 -18.06
N ALA A 286 28.57 15.54 -18.17
CA ALA A 286 28.05 16.37 -17.08
C ALA A 286 26.78 15.83 -16.42
N GLY A 287 26.23 14.72 -16.95
CA GLY A 287 25.04 14.09 -16.37
C GLY A 287 25.32 13.48 -15.00
N GLU A 288 24.32 13.46 -14.14
CA GLU A 288 24.36 12.76 -12.86
C GLU A 288 24.63 11.26 -13.09
N ASP A 289 25.38 10.62 -12.20
CA ASP A 289 25.56 9.18 -12.19
C ASP A 289 24.21 8.46 -12.05
N ALA A 290 23.91 7.53 -12.96
CA ALA A 290 22.60 6.87 -13.02
C ALA A 290 22.28 6.04 -11.77
N ALA A 291 23.29 5.40 -11.17
CA ALA A 291 23.08 4.65 -9.91
C ALA A 291 22.81 5.61 -8.74
N THR A 292 23.44 6.77 -8.72
CA THR A 292 23.16 7.82 -7.72
C THR A 292 21.74 8.35 -7.90
N PHE A 293 21.33 8.59 -9.14
CA PHE A 293 19.96 8.99 -9.48
C PHE A 293 18.93 7.95 -9.01
N LEU A 294 19.14 6.68 -9.33
CA LEU A 294 18.25 5.58 -8.90
C LEU A 294 18.16 5.49 -7.37
N ARG A 295 19.27 5.59 -6.65
CA ARG A 295 19.26 5.58 -5.17
C ARG A 295 18.51 6.78 -4.60
N ARG A 296 18.69 7.98 -5.17
CA ARG A 296 18.03 9.21 -4.73
C ARG A 296 16.52 9.15 -4.93
N HIS A 297 16.06 8.54 -6.01
CA HIS A 297 14.65 8.42 -6.37
C HIS A 297 14.04 7.04 -6.06
N ARG A 298 14.79 6.16 -5.37
CA ARG A 298 14.40 4.76 -5.12
C ARG A 298 12.99 4.67 -4.57
N ARG A 299 12.68 5.43 -3.52
CA ARG A 299 11.38 5.44 -2.87
C ARG A 299 10.24 5.77 -3.85
N GLU A 300 10.40 6.84 -4.63
CA GLU A 300 9.37 7.24 -5.59
C GLU A 300 9.17 6.20 -6.69
N ILE A 301 10.27 5.68 -7.25
CA ILE A 301 10.23 4.67 -8.33
C ILE A 301 9.56 3.39 -7.82
N VAL A 302 9.97 2.88 -6.66
CA VAL A 302 9.40 1.66 -6.06
C VAL A 302 7.93 1.83 -5.77
N SER A 303 7.55 2.93 -5.10
CA SER A 303 6.15 3.22 -4.80
C SER A 303 5.27 3.25 -6.06
N ARG A 304 5.72 3.93 -7.11
CA ARG A 304 4.96 4.02 -8.37
C ARG A 304 4.83 2.67 -9.08
N ILE A 305 5.90 1.90 -9.13
CA ILE A 305 5.86 0.56 -9.75
C ILE A 305 4.97 -0.37 -8.94
N ALA A 306 5.15 -0.46 -7.62
CA ALA A 306 4.32 -1.28 -6.73
C ALA A 306 2.84 -0.90 -6.85
N TYR A 307 2.55 0.41 -6.87
CA TYR A 307 1.20 0.94 -7.06
C TYR A 307 0.51 0.40 -8.31
N TRP A 308 1.17 0.44 -9.45
CA TRP A 308 0.57 0.06 -10.73
C TRP A 308 0.59 -1.44 -11.01
N THR A 309 1.51 -2.18 -10.40
CA THR A 309 1.65 -3.63 -10.60
C THR A 309 0.90 -4.44 -9.55
N GLY A 310 0.73 -3.89 -8.35
CA GLY A 310 0.25 -4.63 -7.17
C GLY A 310 1.27 -5.64 -6.65
N GLU A 311 2.55 -5.53 -7.07
CA GLU A 311 3.65 -6.30 -6.51
C GLU A 311 4.09 -5.71 -5.17
N GLY A 312 4.56 -6.57 -4.25
CA GLY A 312 5.08 -6.13 -2.97
C GLY A 312 6.27 -5.16 -3.11
N ALA A 313 6.30 -4.10 -2.28
CA ALA A 313 7.35 -3.09 -2.33
C ALA A 313 8.77 -3.69 -2.18
N VAL A 314 8.92 -4.76 -1.40
CA VAL A 314 10.19 -5.48 -1.21
C VAL A 314 10.70 -6.07 -2.52
N ALA A 315 9.83 -6.74 -3.28
CA ALA A 315 10.19 -7.32 -4.59
C ALA A 315 10.55 -6.23 -5.60
N VAL A 316 9.77 -5.15 -5.67
CA VAL A 316 10.05 -4.01 -6.54
C VAL A 316 11.36 -3.32 -6.16
N ARG A 317 11.65 -3.20 -4.85
CA ARG A 317 12.90 -2.64 -4.35
C ARG A 317 14.11 -3.45 -4.81
N ALA A 318 14.08 -4.77 -4.60
CA ALA A 318 15.16 -5.66 -5.03
C ALA A 318 15.43 -5.51 -6.53
N PHE A 319 14.39 -5.39 -7.33
CA PHE A 319 14.52 -5.10 -8.76
C PHE A 319 15.19 -3.73 -9.03
N VAL A 320 14.74 -2.65 -8.39
CA VAL A 320 15.31 -1.31 -8.57
C VAL A 320 16.77 -1.24 -8.09
N ASP A 321 17.12 -1.92 -6.99
CA ASP A 321 18.48 -2.03 -6.49
C ASP A 321 19.37 -2.78 -7.50
N THR A 322 18.87 -3.85 -8.11
CA THR A 322 19.54 -4.55 -9.23
C THR A 322 19.80 -3.61 -10.41
N LEU A 323 18.83 -2.78 -10.81
CA LEU A 323 19.03 -1.79 -11.86
C LEU A 323 20.09 -0.74 -11.46
N SER A 324 20.12 -0.33 -10.19
CA SER A 324 21.13 0.61 -9.67
C SER A 324 22.53 0.03 -9.74
N GLU A 325 22.73 -1.21 -9.31
CA GLU A 325 24.00 -1.91 -9.42
C GLU A 325 24.45 -2.07 -10.88
N ARG A 326 23.50 -2.39 -11.75
CA ARG A 326 23.79 -2.62 -13.17
C ARG A 326 24.16 -1.32 -13.88
N THR A 327 23.46 -0.21 -13.61
CA THR A 327 23.79 1.12 -14.16
C THR A 327 25.19 1.59 -13.71
N ALA A 328 25.55 1.32 -12.43
CA ALA A 328 26.90 1.59 -11.93
C ALA A 328 27.97 0.79 -12.70
N ALA A 329 27.75 -0.52 -12.89
CA ALA A 329 28.67 -1.39 -13.62
C ALA A 329 28.85 -0.97 -15.09
N LEU A 330 27.80 -0.38 -15.69
CA LEU A 330 27.85 0.13 -17.08
C LEU A 330 28.36 1.57 -17.19
N GLY A 331 28.61 2.28 -16.09
CA GLY A 331 29.05 3.67 -16.07
C GLY A 331 28.06 4.64 -16.71
N LEU A 332 26.76 4.36 -16.55
CA LEU A 332 25.69 5.13 -17.18
C LEU A 332 25.41 6.45 -16.44
N ARG A 333 24.89 7.42 -17.18
CA ARG A 333 24.55 8.77 -16.69
C ARG A 333 23.16 9.20 -17.12
N VAL A 334 22.54 10.05 -16.33
CA VAL A 334 21.22 10.62 -16.65
C VAL A 334 21.28 11.42 -17.94
N ARG A 335 20.33 11.18 -18.83
CA ARG A 335 20.13 11.89 -20.09
C ARG A 335 19.01 12.91 -19.97
N GLY A 336 19.30 14.18 -20.15
CA GLY A 336 18.26 15.21 -20.26
C GLY A 336 17.58 15.56 -18.93
N LEU A 337 16.26 15.67 -18.96
CA LEU A 337 15.48 16.11 -17.79
C LEU A 337 15.21 14.95 -16.81
N GLU A 338 15.39 15.20 -15.53
CA GLU A 338 15.09 14.29 -14.43
C GLU A 338 13.68 13.66 -14.54
N ALA A 339 12.66 14.50 -14.76
CA ALA A 339 11.28 14.04 -14.90
C ALA A 339 11.09 13.05 -16.07
N SER A 340 11.78 13.23 -17.18
CA SER A 340 11.72 12.32 -18.32
C SER A 340 12.32 10.97 -17.96
N THR A 341 13.48 10.98 -17.29
CA THR A 341 14.14 9.75 -16.82
C THR A 341 13.29 8.98 -15.83
N LEU A 342 12.63 9.67 -14.88
CA LEU A 342 11.69 9.05 -13.93
C LEU A 342 10.50 8.41 -14.63
N ILE A 343 9.91 9.07 -15.63
CA ILE A 343 8.81 8.52 -16.42
C ILE A 343 9.25 7.23 -17.13
N GLU A 344 10.42 7.26 -17.81
CA GLU A 344 10.94 6.10 -18.54
C GLU A 344 11.26 4.94 -17.61
N LEU A 345 11.91 5.19 -16.47
CA LEU A 345 12.21 4.17 -15.47
C LEU A 345 10.94 3.56 -14.87
N THR A 346 9.95 4.40 -14.54
CA THR A 346 8.69 3.91 -13.98
C THR A 346 7.92 3.08 -15.00
N ALA A 347 7.86 3.53 -16.26
CA ALA A 347 7.20 2.79 -17.34
C ALA A 347 7.89 1.45 -17.61
N PHE A 348 9.23 1.45 -17.73
CA PHE A 348 10.03 0.25 -17.90
C PHE A 348 9.85 -0.72 -16.72
N GLY A 349 10.05 -0.23 -15.50
CA GLY A 349 9.92 -1.05 -14.30
C GLY A 349 8.51 -1.63 -14.14
N THR A 350 7.47 -0.84 -14.46
CA THR A 350 6.09 -1.35 -14.45
C THR A 350 5.90 -2.48 -15.46
N ALA A 351 6.43 -2.35 -16.68
CA ALA A 351 6.33 -3.40 -17.70
C ALA A 351 7.04 -4.68 -17.27
N VAL A 352 8.24 -4.57 -16.70
CA VAL A 352 9.04 -5.71 -16.23
C VAL A 352 8.34 -6.40 -15.05
N MET A 353 7.90 -5.66 -14.05
CA MET A 353 7.24 -6.22 -12.87
C MET A 353 5.85 -6.80 -13.19
N MET A 354 5.13 -6.24 -14.15
CA MET A 354 3.90 -6.86 -14.66
C MET A 354 4.20 -8.19 -15.36
N ASN A 355 5.29 -8.28 -16.13
CA ASN A 355 5.70 -9.55 -16.72
C ASN A 355 6.09 -10.55 -15.64
N TYR A 356 6.89 -10.14 -14.65
CA TYR A 356 7.24 -10.96 -13.49
C TYR A 356 6.02 -11.54 -12.78
N ARG A 357 5.01 -10.71 -12.53
CA ARG A 357 3.76 -11.10 -11.90
C ARG A 357 3.04 -12.25 -12.64
N TYR A 358 3.15 -12.28 -13.96
CA TYR A 358 2.46 -13.29 -14.78
C TYR A 358 3.30 -14.50 -15.15
N THR A 359 4.64 -14.38 -15.11
CA THR A 359 5.54 -15.43 -15.60
C THR A 359 6.45 -16.01 -14.52
N ASP A 360 6.52 -15.41 -13.33
CA ASP A 360 7.50 -15.72 -12.27
C ASP A 360 8.96 -15.56 -12.70
N ALA A 361 9.21 -14.87 -13.81
CA ALA A 361 10.53 -14.65 -14.34
C ALA A 361 10.72 -13.18 -14.75
N LEU A 362 11.81 -12.56 -14.31
CA LEU A 362 12.17 -11.19 -14.72
C LEU A 362 12.81 -11.16 -16.11
N ASP A 363 13.28 -12.30 -16.62
CA ASP A 363 13.98 -12.45 -17.89
C ASP A 363 13.08 -12.97 -19.03
N GLY A 364 11.78 -13.07 -18.82
CA GLY A 364 10.82 -13.55 -19.83
C GLY A 364 10.85 -15.06 -20.09
N THR A 365 11.65 -15.83 -19.36
CA THR A 365 11.60 -17.29 -19.41
C THR A 365 10.38 -17.77 -18.62
N ALA A 366 9.30 -18.11 -19.32
CA ALA A 366 8.17 -18.77 -18.68
C ALA A 366 8.62 -20.11 -18.08
N ARG A 367 8.31 -20.36 -16.79
CA ARG A 367 8.37 -21.74 -16.29
C ARG A 367 7.36 -22.54 -17.09
N GLU A 368 7.81 -23.59 -17.79
CA GLU A 368 6.92 -24.58 -18.34
C GLU A 368 6.05 -25.11 -17.19
N GLU A 369 4.74 -24.89 -17.30
CA GLU A 369 3.78 -25.49 -16.38
C GLU A 369 3.93 -26.99 -16.49
N THR A 370 4.56 -27.62 -15.52
CA THR A 370 4.46 -29.06 -15.32
C THR A 370 3.04 -29.33 -14.82
N GLU A 371 2.21 -29.94 -15.71
CA GLU A 371 0.88 -30.47 -15.44
C GLU A 371 0.83 -31.39 -14.20
#